data_90c975c3298cc7cbc937ec0db9482966
#
_entry.id   90c975c3298cc7cbc937ec0db9482966
#
_cell.length_a   1.000
_cell.length_b   1.000
_cell.length_c   1.000
_cell.angle_alpha   90.00
_cell.angle_beta   90.00
_cell.angle_gamma   90.00
#
_symmetry.space_group_name_H-M   'P 1'
#
loop_
_entity.id
_entity.type
_entity.pdbx_description
1 polymer ?
#
loop_
_entity_poly.entity_id
_entity_poly.type
_entity_poly.pdbx_seq_one_letter_code
_entity_poly.pdbx_strand_id
1 'polypeptide(L)'
;ALPSPAVREKIHQTQRLAYVKDTVLAKHLDDHSFGTISSIMLFNNVEVLSALIQDKDFYPALFSRFKTVEKGCEEWRDLVAFLQELCSMSKQLQARERQEMVQLLTEQGLFDVIKGVLESGDSDVNLNGLDVLVSLLQHDASPLRDHFTQAENPGLFAHMVRGLLDRRSGGAQEMMLEVMRLLLDPETMDKSVEKDKFLELFYRKDFLALVIDPLKDAALDPNTAVLIVDLLIFCMHNHGFLIKYYILRTNALHKILGLLRRRERWAACAAVRFLRQCMGTKDDFYLRHITKNSAILPVLEAYERNAGRRNLLDSAVLEMIDFIAQQKPSGILEHLVEKHAEKLRGIGGAFKDLVELQEEILRGRLVERVAGGDGGTADADRGRARAAVPDVAGVGEGSLPLGDREDLAAAAAAAAREEAQRLRLRRRPDGSMSLEEENYFSEDEGAPGESSPA
;
A
#
# COMPACT_ATOMS: atom_id res chain seq x y z
N ALA A 1 13.07 -22.96 30.28
CA ALA A 1 12.87 -22.49 31.67
C ALA A 1 13.26 -21.01 31.73
N LEU A 2 12.52 -20.20 32.49
CA LEU A 2 12.84 -18.78 32.67
C LEU A 2 14.21 -18.63 33.39
N PRO A 3 15.03 -17.65 32.96
CA PRO A 3 16.47 -17.61 33.28
C PRO A 3 16.77 -17.40 34.75
N SER A 4 15.96 -16.68 35.50
CA SER A 4 16.27 -16.40 36.91
C SER A 4 15.03 -16.37 37.79
N PRO A 5 15.17 -16.74 39.10
CA PRO A 5 14.09 -16.63 40.09
C PRO A 5 13.54 -15.20 40.20
N ALA A 6 14.41 -14.20 40.09
CA ALA A 6 14.04 -12.77 40.20
C ALA A 6 13.11 -12.36 38.99
N VAL A 7 13.44 -12.78 37.79
CA VAL A 7 12.58 -12.53 36.60
C VAL A 7 11.19 -13.16 36.79
N ARG A 8 11.14 -14.40 37.29
CA ARG A 8 9.89 -15.09 37.58
C ARG A 8 9.04 -14.37 38.62
N GLU A 9 9.67 -13.88 39.69
CA GLU A 9 8.99 -13.10 40.72
C GLU A 9 8.38 -11.82 40.16
N LYS A 10 9.10 -11.10 39.28
CA LYS A 10 8.60 -9.89 38.62
C LYS A 10 7.40 -10.19 37.70
N ILE A 11 7.45 -11.29 36.96
CA ILE A 11 6.31 -11.74 36.13
C ILE A 11 5.08 -11.98 37.03
N HIS A 12 5.25 -12.73 38.12
CA HIS A 12 4.16 -12.96 39.06
C HIS A 12 3.64 -11.68 39.73
N GLN A 13 4.53 -10.73 40.03
CA GLN A 13 4.15 -9.43 40.57
C GLN A 13 3.31 -8.64 39.56
N THR A 14 3.73 -8.58 38.31
CA THR A 14 3.03 -7.87 37.23
C THR A 14 1.64 -8.49 36.96
N GLN A 15 1.54 -9.83 36.97
CA GLN A 15 0.26 -10.52 36.82
C GLN A 15 -0.70 -10.21 37.98
N ARG A 16 -0.21 -10.18 39.21
CA ARG A 16 -1.02 -9.80 40.38
C ARG A 16 -1.50 -8.34 40.30
N LEU A 17 -0.62 -7.43 39.86
CA LEU A 17 -0.97 -6.01 39.66
C LEU A 17 -1.99 -5.84 38.56
N ALA A 18 -1.86 -6.55 37.43
CA ALA A 18 -2.85 -6.56 36.34
C ALA A 18 -4.22 -7.05 36.85
N TYR A 19 -4.23 -8.17 37.57
CA TYR A 19 -5.46 -8.69 38.15
C TYR A 19 -6.14 -7.69 39.11
N VAL A 20 -5.35 -7.05 39.97
CA VAL A 20 -5.89 -6.02 40.91
C VAL A 20 -6.43 -4.84 40.12
N LYS A 21 -5.70 -4.34 39.13
CA LYS A 21 -6.09 -3.18 38.32
C LYS A 21 -7.37 -3.45 37.51
N ASP A 22 -7.42 -4.59 36.83
CA ASP A 22 -8.45 -4.82 35.81
C ASP A 22 -9.69 -5.53 36.35
N THR A 23 -9.53 -6.32 37.42
CA THR A 23 -10.62 -7.16 37.93
C THR A 23 -11.13 -6.72 39.30
N VAL A 24 -10.22 -6.51 40.27
CA VAL A 24 -10.61 -6.28 41.64
C VAL A 24 -11.01 -4.83 41.90
N LEU A 25 -10.18 -3.90 41.45
CA LEU A 25 -10.28 -2.47 41.76
C LEU A 25 -10.65 -1.60 40.54
N ALA A 26 -11.02 -2.18 39.42
CA ALA A 26 -11.29 -1.45 38.17
C ALA A 26 -12.32 -0.29 38.34
N LYS A 27 -13.25 -0.41 39.28
CA LYS A 27 -14.29 0.61 39.58
C LYS A 27 -13.96 1.54 40.76
N HIS A 28 -12.91 1.25 41.52
CA HIS A 28 -12.61 1.92 42.78
C HIS A 28 -11.21 2.57 42.80
N LEU A 29 -10.39 2.35 41.78
CA LEU A 29 -9.11 3.01 41.66
C LEU A 29 -9.29 4.47 41.24
N ASP A 30 -8.68 5.37 42.01
CA ASP A 30 -8.49 6.75 41.59
C ASP A 30 -7.39 6.82 40.50
N ASP A 31 -7.37 7.91 39.72
CA ASP A 31 -6.45 8.09 38.59
C ASP A 31 -4.97 8.00 38.98
N HIS A 32 -4.64 8.48 40.20
CA HIS A 32 -3.28 8.43 40.71
C HIS A 32 -2.82 6.99 41.00
N SER A 33 -3.66 6.21 41.72
CA SER A 33 -3.37 4.81 42.02
C SER A 33 -3.31 3.96 40.74
N PHE A 34 -4.25 4.21 39.80
CA PHE A 34 -4.25 3.56 38.51
C PHE A 34 -2.96 3.85 37.70
N GLY A 35 -2.51 5.11 37.68
CA GLY A 35 -1.26 5.53 37.03
C GLY A 35 -0.04 4.91 37.69
N THR A 36 -0.02 4.84 39.03
CA THR A 36 1.08 4.23 39.79
C THR A 36 1.19 2.73 39.49
N ILE A 37 0.09 1.97 39.53
CA ILE A 37 0.09 0.54 39.23
C ILE A 37 0.55 0.31 37.77
N SER A 38 0.04 1.09 36.83
CA SER A 38 0.42 0.99 35.42
C SER A 38 1.90 1.27 35.22
N SER A 39 2.47 2.24 35.91
CA SER A 39 3.91 2.54 35.87
C SER A 39 4.76 1.40 36.44
N ILE A 40 4.37 0.80 37.56
CA ILE A 40 5.08 -0.35 38.13
C ILE A 40 5.06 -1.54 37.16
N MET A 41 3.90 -1.81 36.53
CA MET A 41 3.78 -2.88 35.53
C MET A 41 4.73 -2.62 34.34
N LEU A 42 4.76 -1.37 33.86
CA LEU A 42 5.65 -0.96 32.77
C LEU A 42 7.12 -1.21 33.13
N PHE A 43 7.58 -0.73 34.29
CA PHE A 43 8.95 -0.96 34.74
C PHE A 43 9.30 -2.44 34.88
N ASN A 44 8.39 -3.23 35.47
CA ASN A 44 8.61 -4.67 35.58
C ASN A 44 8.73 -5.34 34.20
N ASN A 45 7.89 -4.97 33.24
CA ASN A 45 7.95 -5.52 31.89
C ASN A 45 9.29 -5.18 31.21
N VAL A 46 9.75 -3.92 31.32
CA VAL A 46 11.05 -3.50 30.78
C VAL A 46 12.19 -4.30 31.41
N GLU A 47 12.21 -4.45 32.76
CA GLU A 47 13.25 -5.23 33.44
C GLU A 47 13.21 -6.72 33.05
N VAL A 48 12.04 -7.32 32.91
CA VAL A 48 11.88 -8.70 32.44
C VAL A 48 12.46 -8.86 31.04
N LEU A 49 12.08 -7.98 30.10
CA LEU A 49 12.55 -8.03 28.72
C LEU A 49 14.06 -7.81 28.62
N SER A 50 14.60 -6.80 29.32
CA SER A 50 16.06 -6.54 29.35
C SER A 50 16.85 -7.74 29.90
N ALA A 51 16.32 -8.42 30.94
CA ALA A 51 16.93 -9.63 31.46
C ALA A 51 16.87 -10.82 30.46
N LEU A 52 15.78 -10.94 29.69
CA LEU A 52 15.64 -11.97 28.65
C LEU A 52 16.57 -11.69 27.45
N ILE A 53 16.78 -10.43 27.07
CA ILE A 53 17.73 -10.04 26.01
C ILE A 53 19.17 -10.37 26.41
N GLN A 54 19.53 -10.20 27.68
CA GLN A 54 20.87 -10.49 28.20
C GLN A 54 21.14 -11.99 28.36
N ASP A 55 20.11 -12.82 28.43
CA ASP A 55 20.25 -14.28 28.57
C ASP A 55 20.49 -14.94 27.21
N LYS A 56 21.72 -15.38 26.99
CA LYS A 56 22.16 -16.00 25.73
C LYS A 56 21.50 -17.33 25.43
N ASP A 57 20.99 -18.02 26.43
CA ASP A 57 20.41 -19.35 26.28
C ASP A 57 18.89 -19.32 26.08
N PHE A 58 18.24 -18.21 26.42
CA PHE A 58 16.78 -18.11 26.41
C PHE A 58 16.18 -18.23 25.00
N TYR A 59 16.61 -17.41 24.05
CA TYR A 59 16.06 -17.42 22.68
C TYR A 59 16.39 -18.75 21.95
N PRO A 60 17.62 -19.28 21.98
CA PRO A 60 17.92 -20.60 21.42
C PRO A 60 17.05 -21.71 22.02
N ALA A 61 16.80 -21.71 23.33
CA ALA A 61 15.95 -22.70 23.99
C ALA A 61 14.47 -22.55 23.55
N LEU A 62 13.97 -21.32 23.45
CA LEU A 62 12.60 -21.03 22.97
C LEU A 62 12.40 -21.58 21.55
N PHE A 63 13.31 -21.24 20.63
CA PHE A 63 13.19 -21.67 19.23
C PHE A 63 13.47 -23.16 19.03
N SER A 64 14.31 -23.77 19.86
CA SER A 64 14.45 -25.24 19.92
C SER A 64 13.13 -25.90 20.29
N ARG A 65 12.35 -25.29 21.19
CA ARG A 65 11.03 -25.79 21.58
C ARG A 65 10.04 -25.74 20.41
N PHE A 66 10.00 -24.63 19.65
CA PHE A 66 9.20 -24.54 18.44
C PHE A 66 9.50 -25.63 17.40
N LYS A 67 10.76 -26.09 17.34
CA LYS A 67 11.19 -27.13 16.40
C LYS A 67 10.81 -28.56 16.87
N THR A 68 10.66 -28.76 18.19
CA THR A 68 10.42 -30.08 18.78
C THR A 68 8.94 -30.38 19.05
N VAL A 69 8.15 -29.34 19.24
CA VAL A 69 6.71 -29.46 19.54
C VAL A 69 5.92 -29.64 18.26
N GLU A 70 4.89 -30.49 18.28
CA GLU A 70 4.02 -30.75 17.14
C GLU A 70 3.17 -29.49 16.85
N LYS A 71 3.17 -29.06 15.58
CA LYS A 71 2.38 -27.91 15.13
C LYS A 71 0.88 -28.15 15.38
N GLY A 72 0.22 -27.15 15.99
CA GLY A 72 -1.21 -27.16 16.24
C GLY A 72 -1.63 -27.81 17.58
N CYS A 73 -0.70 -28.40 18.36
CA CYS A 73 -1.01 -28.82 19.72
C CYS A 73 -1.16 -27.63 20.67
N GLU A 74 -1.69 -27.85 21.87
CA GLU A 74 -1.91 -26.81 22.88
C GLU A 74 -0.60 -26.09 23.24
N GLU A 75 0.46 -26.85 23.51
CA GLU A 75 1.77 -26.30 23.84
C GLU A 75 2.32 -25.39 22.73
N TRP A 76 2.10 -25.76 21.47
CA TRP A 76 2.54 -24.96 20.34
C TRP A 76 1.75 -23.63 20.24
N ARG A 77 0.44 -23.65 20.52
CA ARG A 77 -0.39 -22.45 20.63
C ARG A 77 0.08 -21.52 21.74
N ASP A 78 0.39 -22.08 22.90
CA ASP A 78 0.93 -21.34 24.04
C ASP A 78 2.27 -20.67 23.71
N LEU A 79 3.14 -21.37 22.96
CA LEU A 79 4.41 -20.80 22.50
C LEU A 79 4.20 -19.63 21.54
N VAL A 80 3.23 -19.71 20.63
CA VAL A 80 2.91 -18.62 19.71
C VAL A 80 2.31 -17.43 20.47
N ALA A 81 1.39 -17.68 21.40
CA ALA A 81 0.82 -16.63 22.24
C ALA A 81 1.89 -15.96 23.12
N PHE A 82 2.82 -16.75 23.67
CA PHE A 82 3.96 -16.21 24.40
C PHE A 82 4.86 -15.33 23.53
N LEU A 83 5.15 -15.74 22.30
CA LEU A 83 5.94 -14.95 21.36
C LEU A 83 5.23 -13.65 21.00
N GLN A 84 3.92 -13.68 20.83
CA GLN A 84 3.09 -12.50 20.56
C GLN A 84 3.14 -11.52 21.73
N GLU A 85 2.96 -12.00 22.97
CA GLU A 85 3.04 -11.15 24.16
C GLU A 85 4.44 -10.54 24.33
N LEU A 86 5.49 -11.32 24.08
CA LEU A 86 6.87 -10.87 24.11
C LEU A 86 7.10 -9.70 23.11
N CYS A 87 6.63 -9.84 21.87
CA CYS A 87 6.72 -8.81 20.86
C CYS A 87 5.84 -7.59 21.18
N SER A 88 4.68 -7.79 21.75
CA SER A 88 3.79 -6.69 22.19
C SER A 88 4.44 -5.87 23.30
N MET A 89 5.01 -6.52 24.31
CA MET A 89 5.73 -5.86 25.39
C MET A 89 6.98 -5.12 24.90
N SER A 90 7.61 -5.56 23.81
CA SER A 90 8.82 -4.91 23.26
C SER A 90 8.62 -3.44 22.87
N LYS A 91 7.36 -3.02 22.63
CA LYS A 91 7.00 -1.61 22.38
C LYS A 91 7.35 -0.69 23.55
N GLN A 92 7.53 -1.25 24.75
CA GLN A 92 7.90 -0.53 25.97
C GLN A 92 9.41 -0.37 26.14
N LEU A 93 10.22 -1.10 25.37
CA LEU A 93 11.68 -1.02 25.36
C LEU A 93 12.19 0.25 24.66
N GLN A 94 13.40 0.67 25.03
CA GLN A 94 14.12 1.68 24.27
C GLN A 94 14.48 1.15 22.87
N ALA A 95 14.64 2.05 21.90
CA ALA A 95 14.87 1.68 20.50
C ALA A 95 16.04 0.70 20.31
N ARG A 96 17.15 0.90 21.04
CA ARG A 96 18.32 0.03 20.96
C ARG A 96 18.06 -1.39 21.45
N GLU A 97 17.44 -1.54 22.62
CA GLU A 97 17.11 -2.86 23.18
C GLU A 97 16.07 -3.59 22.32
N ARG A 98 15.12 -2.83 21.80
CA ARG A 98 14.11 -3.39 20.85
C ARG A 98 14.77 -3.92 19.58
N GLN A 99 15.72 -3.17 19.01
CA GLN A 99 16.47 -3.60 17.84
C GLN A 99 17.28 -4.86 18.12
N GLU A 100 17.96 -4.92 19.28
CA GLU A 100 18.70 -6.10 19.71
C GLU A 100 17.78 -7.33 19.85
N MET A 101 16.60 -7.17 20.44
CA MET A 101 15.61 -8.24 20.55
C MET A 101 15.13 -8.73 19.16
N VAL A 102 14.82 -7.81 18.24
CA VAL A 102 14.39 -8.16 16.88
C VAL A 102 15.49 -8.94 16.16
N GLN A 103 16.74 -8.52 16.31
CA GLN A 103 17.89 -9.22 15.73
C GLN A 103 18.02 -10.64 16.31
N LEU A 104 17.96 -10.81 17.63
CA LEU A 104 18.01 -12.13 18.27
C LEU A 104 16.88 -13.05 17.78
N LEU A 105 15.66 -12.56 17.70
CA LEU A 105 14.52 -13.34 17.18
C LEU A 105 14.73 -13.76 15.72
N THR A 106 15.23 -12.85 14.88
CA THR A 106 15.47 -13.11 13.46
C THR A 106 16.56 -14.15 13.25
N GLU A 107 17.67 -14.04 13.99
CA GLU A 107 18.81 -14.97 13.95
C GLU A 107 18.39 -16.41 14.35
N GLN A 108 17.42 -16.55 15.25
CA GLN A 108 16.92 -17.87 15.67
C GLN A 108 15.90 -18.48 14.68
N GLY A 109 15.49 -17.77 13.63
CA GLY A 109 14.59 -18.27 12.60
C GLY A 109 13.12 -17.93 12.84
N LEU A 110 12.84 -16.73 13.31
CA LEU A 110 11.48 -16.21 13.56
C LEU A 110 10.57 -16.40 12.34
N PHE A 111 11.04 -16.08 11.14
CA PHE A 111 10.20 -16.12 9.93
C PHE A 111 9.81 -17.55 9.51
N ASP A 112 10.61 -18.56 9.88
CA ASP A 112 10.24 -19.98 9.70
C ASP A 112 9.12 -20.39 10.67
N VAL A 113 9.15 -19.88 11.90
CA VAL A 113 8.08 -20.08 12.89
C VAL A 113 6.80 -19.42 12.37
N ILE A 114 6.86 -18.16 11.93
CA ILE A 114 5.71 -17.43 11.38
C ILE A 114 5.14 -18.14 10.14
N LYS A 115 6.00 -18.65 9.26
CA LYS A 115 5.55 -19.48 8.14
C LYS A 115 4.76 -20.69 8.62
N GLY A 116 5.26 -21.39 9.64
CA GLY A 116 4.56 -22.53 10.26
C GLY A 116 3.23 -22.14 10.90
N VAL A 117 3.15 -20.94 11.49
CA VAL A 117 1.91 -20.36 12.04
C VAL A 117 0.88 -20.16 10.94
N LEU A 118 1.24 -19.50 9.85
CA LEU A 118 0.34 -19.23 8.72
C LEU A 118 -0.08 -20.53 7.98
N GLU A 119 0.71 -21.60 8.08
CA GLU A 119 0.37 -22.92 7.54
C GLU A 119 -0.62 -23.70 8.42
N SER A 120 -0.78 -23.36 9.68
CA SER A 120 -1.56 -24.15 10.65
C SER A 120 -3.06 -24.17 10.37
N GLY A 121 -3.59 -23.13 9.72
CA GLY A 121 -5.03 -22.99 9.45
C GLY A 121 -5.90 -22.66 10.68
N ASP A 122 -5.28 -22.48 11.86
CA ASP A 122 -5.94 -22.04 13.09
C ASP A 122 -6.06 -20.51 13.11
N SER A 123 -7.28 -19.99 13.18
CA SER A 123 -7.55 -18.55 13.06
C SER A 123 -6.89 -17.73 14.18
N ASP A 124 -6.97 -18.21 15.42
CA ASP A 124 -6.47 -17.45 16.59
C ASP A 124 -4.93 -17.45 16.59
N VAL A 125 -4.34 -18.57 16.22
CA VAL A 125 -2.89 -18.70 16.09
C VAL A 125 -2.37 -17.82 14.95
N ASN A 126 -3.10 -17.77 13.84
CA ASN A 126 -2.75 -16.91 12.71
C ASN A 126 -2.80 -15.43 13.10
N LEU A 127 -3.82 -14.98 13.85
CA LEU A 127 -3.90 -13.63 14.36
C LEU A 127 -2.73 -13.28 15.26
N ASN A 128 -2.34 -14.18 16.19
CA ASN A 128 -1.17 -13.97 17.04
C ASN A 128 0.13 -13.85 16.21
N GLY A 129 0.30 -14.68 15.20
CA GLY A 129 1.45 -14.60 14.30
C GLY A 129 1.51 -13.32 13.47
N LEU A 130 0.36 -12.84 13.01
CA LEU A 130 0.25 -11.56 12.30
C LEU A 130 0.53 -10.38 13.23
N ASP A 131 0.08 -10.42 14.48
CA ASP A 131 0.35 -9.39 15.47
C ASP A 131 1.86 -9.32 15.81
N VAL A 132 2.54 -10.46 15.86
CA VAL A 132 4.00 -10.52 15.92
C VAL A 132 4.62 -9.77 14.73
N LEU A 133 4.21 -10.08 13.50
CA LEU A 133 4.73 -9.40 12.32
C LEU A 133 4.47 -7.90 12.35
N VAL A 134 3.24 -7.47 12.61
CA VAL A 134 2.89 -6.05 12.69
C VAL A 134 3.74 -5.33 13.74
N SER A 135 3.88 -5.93 14.93
CA SER A 135 4.67 -5.35 16.02
C SER A 135 6.15 -5.16 15.66
N LEU A 136 6.72 -6.11 14.92
CA LEU A 136 8.11 -6.02 14.45
C LEU A 136 8.28 -5.03 13.32
N LEU A 137 7.41 -5.10 12.30
CA LEU A 137 7.50 -4.27 11.10
C LEU A 137 7.23 -2.78 11.37
N GLN A 138 6.38 -2.47 12.36
CA GLN A 138 6.20 -1.09 12.82
C GLN A 138 7.48 -0.48 13.41
N HIS A 139 8.41 -1.30 13.86
CA HIS A 139 9.71 -0.85 14.34
C HIS A 139 10.76 -0.85 13.21
N ASP A 140 10.93 -1.97 12.55
CA ASP A 140 11.88 -2.15 11.44
C ASP A 140 11.42 -3.28 10.51
N ALA A 141 11.17 -2.95 9.25
CA ALA A 141 10.74 -3.91 8.23
C ALA A 141 11.93 -4.54 7.47
N SER A 142 13.15 -4.01 7.64
CA SER A 142 14.34 -4.48 6.91
C SER A 142 14.64 -5.97 7.12
N PRO A 143 14.55 -6.55 8.34
CA PRO A 143 14.84 -7.98 8.52
C PRO A 143 13.94 -8.91 7.70
N LEU A 144 12.65 -8.58 7.56
CA LEU A 144 11.74 -9.39 6.74
C LEU A 144 11.96 -9.18 5.24
N ARG A 145 12.29 -7.95 4.81
CA ARG A 145 12.69 -7.67 3.43
C ARG A 145 13.94 -8.43 3.04
N ASP A 146 14.95 -8.46 3.92
CA ASP A 146 16.18 -9.21 3.75
C ASP A 146 15.91 -10.72 3.66
N HIS A 147 15.02 -11.24 4.51
CA HIS A 147 14.61 -12.64 4.43
C HIS A 147 14.03 -12.99 3.05
N PHE A 148 13.18 -12.14 2.47
CA PHE A 148 12.65 -12.36 1.13
C PHE A 148 13.70 -12.25 0.02
N THR A 149 14.63 -11.31 0.15
CA THR A 149 15.67 -11.08 -0.87
C THR A 149 16.74 -12.15 -0.85
N GLN A 150 17.09 -12.70 0.32
CA GLN A 150 18.08 -13.76 0.47
C GLN A 150 17.54 -15.13 0.05
N ALA A 151 16.33 -15.44 0.43
CA ALA A 151 15.74 -16.75 0.16
C ALA A 151 15.35 -16.95 -1.32
N GLU A 152 15.23 -15.87 -2.11
CA GLU A 152 14.67 -15.86 -3.48
C GLU A 152 13.37 -16.70 -3.62
N ASN A 153 12.79 -17.09 -2.48
CA ASN A 153 11.68 -18.03 -2.40
C ASN A 153 10.41 -17.29 -1.98
N PRO A 154 9.36 -17.29 -2.80
CA PRO A 154 8.08 -16.66 -2.46
C PRO A 154 7.28 -17.41 -1.39
N GLY A 155 7.84 -18.44 -0.77
CA GLY A 155 7.10 -19.34 0.12
C GLY A 155 6.32 -18.63 1.22
N LEU A 156 6.98 -17.83 2.08
CA LEU A 156 6.30 -17.06 3.13
C LEU A 156 5.36 -16.02 2.52
N PHE A 157 5.79 -15.30 1.47
CA PHE A 157 4.94 -14.32 0.80
C PHE A 157 3.69 -14.96 0.18
N ALA A 158 3.82 -16.15 -0.43
CA ALA A 158 2.67 -16.89 -0.96
C ALA A 158 1.69 -17.33 0.14
N HIS A 159 2.19 -17.64 1.35
CA HIS A 159 1.31 -17.92 2.51
C HIS A 159 0.60 -16.65 2.99
N MET A 160 1.30 -15.51 3.01
CA MET A 160 0.69 -14.22 3.33
C MET A 160 -0.42 -13.85 2.34
N VAL A 161 -0.18 -14.04 1.05
CA VAL A 161 -1.22 -13.82 0.02
C VAL A 161 -2.39 -14.79 0.20
N ARG A 162 -2.12 -16.07 0.48
CA ARG A 162 -3.21 -17.02 0.79
C ARG A 162 -4.03 -16.60 2.00
N GLY A 163 -3.39 -16.12 3.06
CA GLY A 163 -4.07 -15.56 4.24
C GLY A 163 -4.94 -14.35 3.90
N LEU A 164 -4.47 -13.46 3.02
CA LEU A 164 -5.27 -12.35 2.48
C LEU A 164 -6.49 -12.84 1.69
N LEU A 165 -6.36 -13.94 0.97
CA LEU A 165 -7.43 -14.52 0.14
C LEU A 165 -8.39 -15.40 0.95
N ASP A 166 -8.03 -15.84 2.15
CA ASP A 166 -8.85 -16.72 2.97
C ASP A 166 -9.96 -15.96 3.70
N ARG A 167 -11.18 -16.12 3.21
CA ARG A 167 -12.40 -15.55 3.77
C ARG A 167 -12.71 -15.96 5.21
N ARG A 168 -12.15 -17.08 5.69
CA ARG A 168 -12.46 -17.63 7.00
C ARG A 168 -11.73 -16.92 8.13
N SER A 169 -10.71 -16.19 7.79
CA SER A 169 -9.78 -15.56 8.74
C SER A 169 -10.23 -14.21 9.23
N GLY A 170 -11.49 -14.02 9.67
CA GLY A 170 -12.00 -12.70 10.10
C GLY A 170 -10.93 -11.82 10.77
N GLY A 171 -10.77 -10.57 10.39
CA GLY A 171 -9.74 -9.65 10.89
C GLY A 171 -8.30 -9.91 10.43
N ALA A 172 -7.93 -11.15 10.11
CA ALA A 172 -6.57 -11.46 9.66
C ALA A 172 -6.27 -10.91 8.26
N GLN A 173 -7.29 -10.71 7.44
CA GLN A 173 -7.14 -10.12 6.10
C GLN A 173 -6.65 -8.67 6.18
N GLU A 174 -7.25 -7.87 7.06
CA GLU A 174 -6.86 -6.48 7.31
C GLU A 174 -5.45 -6.40 7.90
N MET A 175 -5.13 -7.27 8.86
CA MET A 175 -3.77 -7.36 9.42
C MET A 175 -2.75 -7.76 8.36
N MET A 176 -3.09 -8.70 7.48
CA MET A 176 -2.22 -9.11 6.38
C MET A 176 -1.99 -7.97 5.38
N LEU A 177 -3.02 -7.19 5.09
CA LEU A 177 -2.90 -5.99 4.26
C LEU A 177 -1.96 -4.97 4.91
N GLU A 178 -2.08 -4.78 6.23
CA GLU A 178 -1.20 -3.88 6.98
C GLU A 178 0.26 -4.35 6.95
N VAL A 179 0.51 -5.65 7.16
CA VAL A 179 1.84 -6.24 7.00
C VAL A 179 2.41 -5.96 5.60
N MET A 180 1.60 -6.13 4.55
CA MET A 180 2.03 -5.85 3.18
C MET A 180 2.32 -4.35 2.97
N ARG A 181 1.54 -3.45 3.55
CA ARG A 181 1.79 -2.01 3.46
C ARG A 181 3.09 -1.61 4.17
N LEU A 182 3.32 -2.12 5.39
CA LEU A 182 4.55 -1.87 6.13
C LEU A 182 5.80 -2.36 5.37
N LEU A 183 5.68 -3.53 4.71
CA LEU A 183 6.76 -4.04 3.85
C LEU A 183 7.03 -3.18 2.62
N LEU A 184 5.98 -2.60 2.05
CA LEU A 184 6.03 -1.82 0.82
C LEU A 184 6.19 -0.32 1.06
N ASP A 185 6.27 0.14 2.30
CA ASP A 185 6.43 1.54 2.62
C ASP A 185 7.86 2.01 2.31
N PRO A 186 8.06 2.90 1.31
CA PRO A 186 9.37 3.38 0.93
C PRO A 186 10.01 4.30 1.97
N GLU A 187 9.23 4.92 2.86
CA GLU A 187 9.75 5.79 3.92
C GLU A 187 10.53 5.00 4.98
N THR A 188 10.20 3.71 5.13
CA THR A 188 10.89 2.79 6.05
C THR A 188 12.07 2.05 5.39
N MET A 189 12.46 2.44 4.16
CA MET A 189 13.56 1.84 3.41
C MET A 189 14.77 2.77 3.42
N ASP A 190 15.62 2.66 4.45
CA ASP A 190 16.74 3.58 4.68
C ASP A 190 17.84 3.55 3.62
N LYS A 191 17.99 2.44 2.92
CA LYS A 191 19.06 2.26 1.93
C LYS A 191 18.49 2.10 0.53
N SER A 192 18.93 2.94 -0.40
CA SER A 192 18.52 2.86 -1.81
C SER A 192 18.73 1.47 -2.43
N VAL A 193 19.78 0.76 -2.02
CA VAL A 193 20.12 -0.58 -2.53
C VAL A 193 19.12 -1.65 -2.03
N GLU A 194 18.68 -1.59 -0.78
CA GLU A 194 17.67 -2.51 -0.22
C GLU A 194 16.30 -2.25 -0.85
N LYS A 195 15.95 -0.98 -0.98
CA LYS A 195 14.72 -0.54 -1.66
C LYS A 195 14.65 -1.10 -3.08
N ASP A 196 15.70 -0.90 -3.85
CA ASP A 196 15.72 -1.34 -5.24
C ASP A 196 15.62 -2.86 -5.35
N LYS A 197 16.34 -3.61 -4.54
CA LYS A 197 16.30 -5.08 -4.54
C LYS A 197 14.95 -5.64 -4.14
N PHE A 198 14.35 -5.15 -3.05
CA PHE A 198 13.06 -5.66 -2.58
C PHE A 198 11.92 -5.29 -3.53
N LEU A 199 11.87 -4.04 -4.02
CA LEU A 199 10.85 -3.62 -4.97
C LEU A 199 11.04 -4.31 -6.33
N GLU A 200 12.27 -4.58 -6.76
CA GLU A 200 12.53 -5.40 -7.94
C GLU A 200 11.98 -6.82 -7.77
N LEU A 201 12.22 -7.46 -6.64
CA LEU A 201 11.66 -8.76 -6.30
C LEU A 201 10.12 -8.73 -6.38
N PHE A 202 9.50 -7.73 -5.76
CA PHE A 202 8.05 -7.60 -5.69
C PHE A 202 7.41 -7.42 -7.07
N TYR A 203 7.97 -6.54 -7.91
CA TYR A 203 7.39 -6.20 -9.22
C TYR A 203 7.84 -7.11 -10.36
N ARG A 204 9.08 -7.66 -10.32
CA ARG A 204 9.64 -8.46 -11.43
C ARG A 204 9.49 -9.96 -11.25
N LYS A 205 9.53 -10.48 -10.01
CA LYS A 205 9.41 -11.93 -9.74
C LYS A 205 7.96 -12.39 -9.50
N ASP A 206 7.00 -11.64 -10.00
CA ASP A 206 5.57 -11.96 -10.00
C ASP A 206 4.90 -12.07 -8.62
N PHE A 207 5.51 -11.52 -7.55
CA PHE A 207 4.86 -11.46 -6.24
C PHE A 207 3.56 -10.66 -6.32
N LEU A 208 3.58 -9.54 -7.02
CA LEU A 208 2.38 -8.73 -7.24
C LEU A 208 1.34 -9.46 -8.10
N ALA A 209 1.76 -10.36 -9.01
CA ALA A 209 0.83 -11.19 -9.78
C ALA A 209 0.01 -12.12 -8.88
N LEU A 210 0.62 -12.70 -7.84
CA LEU A 210 -0.10 -13.53 -6.86
C LEU A 210 -1.25 -12.77 -6.19
N VAL A 211 -1.08 -11.45 -5.98
CA VAL A 211 -2.11 -10.59 -5.37
C VAL A 211 -3.20 -10.20 -6.37
N ILE A 212 -2.83 -9.88 -7.61
CA ILE A 212 -3.76 -9.31 -8.62
C ILE A 212 -4.51 -10.39 -9.40
N ASP A 213 -3.90 -11.53 -9.66
CA ASP A 213 -4.50 -12.57 -10.50
C ASP A 213 -5.84 -13.11 -9.95
N PRO A 214 -6.04 -13.24 -8.63
CA PRO A 214 -7.33 -13.62 -8.06
C PRO A 214 -8.50 -12.68 -8.42
N LEU A 215 -8.24 -11.42 -8.79
CA LEU A 215 -9.30 -10.50 -9.23
C LEU A 215 -10.06 -10.97 -10.49
N LYS A 216 -9.46 -11.89 -11.26
CA LYS A 216 -10.13 -12.52 -12.42
C LYS A 216 -11.24 -13.50 -12.00
N ASP A 217 -11.13 -14.06 -10.79
CA ASP A 217 -12.07 -15.05 -10.30
C ASP A 217 -13.34 -14.37 -9.80
N ALA A 218 -14.46 -14.71 -10.41
CA ALA A 218 -15.77 -14.22 -9.99
C ALA A 218 -16.17 -14.71 -8.58
N ALA A 219 -15.60 -15.83 -8.12
CA ALA A 219 -15.85 -16.40 -6.80
C ALA A 219 -15.03 -15.73 -5.68
N LEU A 220 -14.04 -14.88 -6.01
CA LEU A 220 -13.26 -14.15 -5.03
C LEU A 220 -14.19 -13.30 -4.13
N ASP A 221 -13.97 -13.33 -2.84
CA ASP A 221 -14.75 -12.52 -1.89
C ASP A 221 -14.66 -11.02 -2.24
N PRO A 222 -15.79 -10.30 -2.28
CA PRO A 222 -15.82 -8.89 -2.63
C PRO A 222 -14.97 -8.00 -1.71
N ASN A 223 -14.92 -8.30 -0.41
CA ASN A 223 -14.09 -7.55 0.55
C ASN A 223 -12.61 -7.74 0.26
N THR A 224 -12.20 -8.98 0.00
CA THR A 224 -10.83 -9.28 -0.43
C THR A 224 -10.46 -8.53 -1.70
N ALA A 225 -11.37 -8.46 -2.68
CA ALA A 225 -11.13 -7.68 -3.90
C ALA A 225 -10.91 -6.19 -3.61
N VAL A 226 -11.66 -5.61 -2.66
CA VAL A 226 -11.46 -4.22 -2.22
C VAL A 226 -10.10 -4.04 -1.54
N LEU A 227 -9.71 -4.95 -0.66
CA LEU A 227 -8.40 -4.91 0.01
C LEU A 227 -7.23 -4.96 -1.00
N ILE A 228 -7.35 -5.79 -2.05
CA ILE A 228 -6.36 -5.83 -3.13
C ILE A 228 -6.30 -4.50 -3.87
N VAL A 229 -7.45 -3.90 -4.20
CA VAL A 229 -7.49 -2.59 -4.88
C VAL A 229 -6.89 -1.51 -3.99
N ASP A 230 -7.14 -1.53 -2.69
CA ASP A 230 -6.55 -0.58 -1.73
C ASP A 230 -5.03 -0.71 -1.62
N LEU A 231 -4.50 -1.94 -1.69
CA LEU A 231 -3.05 -2.15 -1.77
C LEU A 231 -2.46 -1.59 -3.06
N LEU A 232 -3.16 -1.74 -4.20
CA LEU A 232 -2.70 -1.17 -5.46
C LEU A 232 -2.72 0.36 -5.47
N ILE A 233 -3.73 0.97 -4.86
CA ILE A 233 -3.78 2.43 -4.68
C ILE A 233 -2.60 2.90 -3.80
N PHE A 234 -2.32 2.18 -2.70
CA PHE A 234 -1.15 2.45 -1.87
C PHE A 234 0.15 2.38 -2.70
N CYS A 235 0.32 1.34 -3.50
CA CYS A 235 1.49 1.22 -4.38
C CYS A 235 1.56 2.35 -5.42
N MET A 236 0.43 2.82 -5.94
CA MET A 236 0.41 3.96 -6.88
C MET A 236 0.93 5.26 -6.27
N HIS A 237 0.60 5.51 -5.00
CA HIS A 237 1.08 6.70 -4.31
C HIS A 237 2.56 6.61 -3.95
N ASN A 238 3.05 5.42 -3.61
CA ASN A 238 4.37 5.24 -3.02
C ASN A 238 5.46 4.74 -4.00
N HIS A 239 5.09 4.03 -5.06
CA HIS A 239 6.06 3.40 -5.97
C HIS A 239 6.06 3.98 -7.39
N GLY A 240 5.30 5.03 -7.65
CA GLY A 240 5.28 5.83 -8.88
C GLY A 240 5.52 5.04 -10.17
N PHE A 241 6.78 5.03 -10.63
CA PHE A 241 7.16 4.41 -11.90
C PHE A 241 6.99 2.88 -11.95
N LEU A 242 7.32 2.16 -10.88
CA LEU A 242 7.31 0.69 -10.87
C LEU A 242 5.90 0.12 -11.03
N ILE A 243 4.95 0.63 -10.25
CA ILE A 243 3.55 0.20 -10.33
C ILE A 243 2.90 0.62 -11.66
N LYS A 244 3.21 1.80 -12.16
CA LYS A 244 2.75 2.28 -13.46
C LYS A 244 3.12 1.29 -14.56
N TYR A 245 4.41 0.94 -14.64
CA TYR A 245 4.91 0.01 -15.64
C TYR A 245 4.26 -1.37 -15.52
N TYR A 246 4.06 -1.85 -14.29
CA TYR A 246 3.38 -3.11 -14.03
C TYR A 246 1.91 -3.10 -14.51
N ILE A 247 1.15 -2.05 -14.17
CA ILE A 247 -0.27 -1.92 -14.57
C ILE A 247 -0.40 -1.91 -16.10
N LEU A 248 0.47 -1.18 -16.79
CA LEU A 248 0.45 -1.09 -18.25
C LEU A 248 0.79 -2.41 -18.93
N ARG A 249 1.74 -3.18 -18.37
CA ARG A 249 2.19 -4.45 -18.96
C ARG A 249 1.23 -5.61 -18.72
N THR A 250 0.60 -5.68 -17.56
CA THR A 250 -0.15 -6.86 -17.09
C THR A 250 -1.66 -6.78 -17.30
N ASN A 251 -2.13 -5.71 -17.94
CA ASN A 251 -3.57 -5.46 -18.10
C ASN A 251 -4.35 -5.46 -16.76
N ALA A 252 -3.68 -5.03 -15.67
CA ALA A 252 -4.26 -5.00 -14.33
C ALA A 252 -5.52 -4.13 -14.25
N LEU A 253 -5.54 -3.03 -15.01
CA LEU A 253 -6.71 -2.15 -15.10
C LEU A 253 -7.98 -2.91 -15.54
N HIS A 254 -7.87 -3.78 -16.55
CA HIS A 254 -9.01 -4.57 -17.01
C HIS A 254 -9.51 -5.55 -15.94
N LYS A 255 -8.61 -6.16 -15.18
CA LYS A 255 -8.97 -7.06 -14.07
C LYS A 255 -9.74 -6.31 -12.98
N ILE A 256 -9.29 -5.10 -12.62
CA ILE A 256 -9.95 -4.25 -11.63
C ILE A 256 -11.32 -3.77 -12.14
N LEU A 257 -11.42 -3.35 -13.40
CA LEU A 257 -12.69 -2.94 -14.01
C LEU A 257 -13.71 -4.09 -14.11
N GLY A 258 -13.25 -5.34 -14.07
CA GLY A 258 -14.12 -6.52 -13.93
C GLY A 258 -15.00 -6.47 -12.68
N LEU A 259 -14.59 -5.79 -11.61
CA LEU A 259 -15.36 -5.59 -10.38
C LEU A 259 -16.64 -4.80 -10.60
N LEU A 260 -16.70 -3.94 -11.63
CA LEU A 260 -17.91 -3.19 -12.00
C LEU A 260 -19.08 -4.08 -12.41
N ARG A 261 -18.82 -5.34 -12.79
CA ARG A 261 -19.86 -6.32 -13.17
C ARG A 261 -20.42 -7.10 -11.98
N ARG A 262 -19.78 -6.96 -10.79
CA ARG A 262 -20.21 -7.66 -9.57
C ARG A 262 -21.53 -7.09 -9.02
N ARG A 263 -22.23 -7.92 -8.23
CA ARG A 263 -23.47 -7.52 -7.55
C ARG A 263 -23.22 -6.52 -6.42
N GLU A 264 -22.08 -6.70 -5.76
CA GLU A 264 -21.66 -5.94 -4.58
C GLU A 264 -21.20 -4.55 -4.98
N ARG A 265 -21.98 -3.54 -4.56
CA ARG A 265 -21.75 -2.15 -4.97
C ARG A 265 -20.44 -1.57 -4.45
N TRP A 266 -20.01 -1.97 -3.25
CA TRP A 266 -18.74 -1.51 -2.70
C TRP A 266 -17.53 -1.98 -3.51
N ALA A 267 -17.57 -3.20 -4.05
CA ALA A 267 -16.52 -3.66 -4.97
C ALA A 267 -16.49 -2.84 -6.27
N ALA A 268 -17.66 -2.50 -6.81
CA ALA A 268 -17.74 -1.59 -7.97
C ALA A 268 -17.20 -0.18 -7.62
N CYS A 269 -17.51 0.35 -6.43
CA CYS A 269 -16.95 1.63 -5.96
C CYS A 269 -15.42 1.60 -5.87
N ALA A 270 -14.82 0.48 -5.42
CA ALA A 270 -13.37 0.34 -5.38
C ALA A 270 -12.74 0.46 -6.78
N ALA A 271 -13.36 -0.14 -7.80
CA ALA A 271 -12.90 0.00 -9.18
C ALA A 271 -13.00 1.45 -9.70
N VAL A 272 -14.10 2.15 -9.40
CA VAL A 272 -14.26 3.57 -9.75
C VAL A 272 -13.20 4.42 -9.06
N ARG A 273 -12.97 4.19 -7.75
CA ARG A 273 -11.95 4.88 -6.96
C ARG A 273 -10.55 4.66 -7.54
N PHE A 274 -10.21 3.42 -7.91
CA PHE A 274 -8.94 3.12 -8.55
C PHE A 274 -8.74 3.91 -9.85
N LEU A 275 -9.75 3.90 -10.73
CA LEU A 275 -9.70 4.63 -12.00
C LEU A 275 -9.56 6.13 -11.76
N ARG A 276 -10.28 6.68 -10.78
CA ARG A 276 -10.21 8.07 -10.36
C ARG A 276 -8.79 8.42 -9.88
N GLN A 277 -8.15 7.53 -9.10
CA GLN A 277 -6.77 7.71 -8.65
C GLN A 277 -5.78 7.69 -9.83
N CYS A 278 -5.94 6.78 -10.78
CA CYS A 278 -5.12 6.79 -12.01
C CYS A 278 -5.19 8.13 -12.75
N MET A 279 -6.38 8.73 -12.84
CA MET A 279 -6.55 10.06 -13.44
C MET A 279 -5.93 11.17 -12.58
N GLY A 280 -6.01 11.02 -11.24
CA GLY A 280 -5.50 11.98 -10.27
C GLY A 280 -3.98 12.12 -10.26
N THR A 281 -3.24 11.10 -10.69
CA THR A 281 -1.77 11.16 -10.81
C THR A 281 -1.31 12.16 -11.89
N LYS A 282 -2.20 12.59 -12.79
CA LYS A 282 -1.91 13.48 -13.93
C LYS A 282 -0.78 12.96 -14.83
N ASP A 283 -0.50 11.66 -14.79
CA ASP A 283 0.53 11.02 -15.61
C ASP A 283 -0.05 10.65 -16.98
N ASP A 284 0.56 11.16 -18.03
CA ASP A 284 0.11 10.97 -19.41
C ASP A 284 0.01 9.49 -19.82
N PHE A 285 0.81 8.61 -19.25
CA PHE A 285 0.74 7.18 -19.55
C PHE A 285 -0.55 6.54 -19.03
N TYR A 286 -0.97 6.87 -17.80
CA TYR A 286 -2.27 6.43 -17.29
C TYR A 286 -3.41 7.00 -18.12
N LEU A 287 -3.36 8.30 -18.44
CA LEU A 287 -4.42 8.95 -19.22
C LEU A 287 -4.57 8.33 -20.61
N ARG A 288 -3.44 8.10 -21.31
CA ARG A 288 -3.44 7.41 -22.61
C ARG A 288 -3.91 5.95 -22.51
N HIS A 289 -3.53 5.24 -21.45
CA HIS A 289 -3.97 3.86 -21.23
C HIS A 289 -5.49 3.78 -21.00
N ILE A 290 -6.05 4.70 -20.21
CA ILE A 290 -7.47 4.84 -19.95
C ILE A 290 -8.24 5.14 -21.26
N THR A 291 -7.77 6.06 -22.08
CA THR A 291 -8.41 6.41 -23.35
C THR A 291 -8.28 5.28 -24.37
N LYS A 292 -7.09 4.70 -24.57
CA LYS A 292 -6.85 3.61 -25.52
C LYS A 292 -7.73 2.41 -25.27
N ASN A 293 -7.96 2.06 -23.99
CA ASN A 293 -8.77 0.91 -23.58
C ASN A 293 -10.24 1.27 -23.31
N SER A 294 -10.65 2.51 -23.56
CA SER A 294 -12.01 3.00 -23.23
C SER A 294 -12.45 2.61 -21.81
N ALA A 295 -11.54 2.75 -20.84
CA ALA A 295 -11.72 2.24 -19.48
C ALA A 295 -12.87 2.90 -18.70
N ILE A 296 -13.37 4.04 -19.16
CA ILE A 296 -14.51 4.74 -18.55
C ILE A 296 -15.86 4.12 -19.02
N LEU A 297 -15.90 3.49 -20.19
CA LEU A 297 -17.15 2.87 -20.71
C LEU A 297 -17.77 1.85 -19.73
N PRO A 298 -17.02 0.91 -19.13
CA PRO A 298 -17.58 0.00 -18.13
C PRO A 298 -18.16 0.72 -16.90
N VAL A 299 -17.65 1.90 -16.54
CA VAL A 299 -18.18 2.71 -15.42
C VAL A 299 -19.54 3.31 -15.82
N LEU A 300 -19.65 3.88 -17.04
CA LEU A 300 -20.92 4.37 -17.55
C LEU A 300 -21.99 3.27 -17.61
N GLU A 301 -21.60 2.08 -18.06
CA GLU A 301 -22.49 0.91 -18.08
C GLU A 301 -22.93 0.46 -16.68
N ALA A 302 -22.02 0.53 -15.70
CA ALA A 302 -22.34 0.22 -14.31
C ALA A 302 -23.28 1.26 -13.70
N TYR A 303 -23.12 2.52 -14.07
CA TYR A 303 -24.00 3.62 -13.67
C TYR A 303 -25.41 3.46 -14.23
N GLU A 304 -25.55 3.16 -15.51
CA GLU A 304 -26.86 2.88 -16.13
C GLU A 304 -27.57 1.68 -15.48
N ARG A 305 -26.81 0.59 -15.22
CA ARG A 305 -27.35 -0.57 -14.50
C ARG A 305 -27.76 -0.26 -13.05
N ASN A 306 -27.23 0.80 -12.48
CA ASN A 306 -27.64 1.28 -11.16
C ASN A 306 -29.06 1.89 -11.18
N ALA A 307 -29.59 2.20 -12.38
CA ALA A 307 -30.97 2.62 -12.63
C ALA A 307 -31.43 3.80 -11.75
N GLY A 308 -30.61 4.85 -11.63
CA GLY A 308 -30.93 6.08 -10.89
C GLY A 308 -31.02 5.92 -9.36
N ARG A 309 -30.55 4.78 -8.82
CA ARG A 309 -30.51 4.58 -7.35
C ARG A 309 -29.43 5.47 -6.74
N ARG A 310 -29.84 6.31 -5.79
CA ARG A 310 -28.92 7.13 -5.00
C ARG A 310 -28.20 6.27 -3.95
N ASN A 311 -26.98 5.87 -4.22
CA ASN A 311 -26.16 5.04 -3.36
C ASN A 311 -24.67 5.38 -3.52
N LEU A 312 -23.77 4.66 -2.81
CA LEU A 312 -22.32 4.90 -2.87
C LEU A 312 -21.77 4.83 -4.30
N LEU A 313 -22.27 3.94 -5.14
CA LEU A 313 -21.82 3.84 -6.55
C LEU A 313 -22.22 5.08 -7.34
N ASP A 314 -23.45 5.56 -7.16
CA ASP A 314 -23.93 6.80 -7.77
C ASP A 314 -23.01 7.98 -7.39
N SER A 315 -22.76 8.16 -6.10
CA SER A 315 -21.89 9.23 -5.61
C SER A 315 -20.44 9.10 -6.10
N ALA A 316 -19.88 7.88 -6.12
CA ALA A 316 -18.52 7.66 -6.59
C ALA A 316 -18.34 7.95 -8.08
N VAL A 317 -19.34 7.59 -8.90
CA VAL A 317 -19.30 7.88 -10.34
C VAL A 317 -19.49 9.38 -10.59
N LEU A 318 -20.44 10.02 -9.91
CA LEU A 318 -20.64 11.47 -10.04
C LEU A 318 -19.40 12.25 -9.61
N GLU A 319 -18.74 11.88 -8.51
CA GLU A 319 -17.47 12.49 -8.08
C GLU A 319 -16.37 12.32 -9.14
N MET A 320 -16.31 11.16 -9.80
CA MET A 320 -15.37 10.96 -10.91
C MET A 320 -15.71 11.85 -12.12
N ILE A 321 -16.97 12.03 -12.46
CA ILE A 321 -17.43 12.90 -13.54
C ILE A 321 -17.12 14.37 -13.23
N ASP A 322 -17.41 14.80 -12.01
CA ASP A 322 -17.07 16.17 -11.52
C ASP A 322 -15.56 16.40 -11.57
N PHE A 323 -14.76 15.42 -11.19
CA PHE A 323 -13.30 15.50 -11.30
C PHE A 323 -12.86 15.70 -12.77
N ILE A 324 -13.44 14.96 -13.72
CA ILE A 324 -13.12 15.10 -15.15
C ILE A 324 -13.52 16.51 -15.62
N ALA A 325 -14.66 17.03 -15.19
CA ALA A 325 -15.13 18.38 -15.54
C ALA A 325 -14.19 19.48 -15.01
N GLN A 326 -13.75 19.36 -13.75
CA GLN A 326 -12.94 20.37 -13.08
C GLN A 326 -11.47 20.33 -13.53
N GLN A 327 -10.85 19.15 -13.54
CA GLN A 327 -9.42 18.97 -13.80
C GLN A 327 -9.08 18.86 -15.29
N LYS A 328 -10.08 18.55 -16.15
CA LYS A 328 -9.94 18.41 -17.59
C LYS A 328 -8.70 17.57 -17.98
N PRO A 329 -8.56 16.31 -17.46
CA PRO A 329 -7.38 15.50 -17.71
C PRO A 329 -7.15 15.34 -19.22
N SER A 330 -5.88 15.49 -19.63
CA SER A 330 -5.48 15.50 -21.04
C SER A 330 -6.06 14.33 -21.83
N GLY A 331 -6.82 14.63 -22.89
CA GLY A 331 -7.40 13.66 -23.82
C GLY A 331 -8.60 12.85 -23.29
N ILE A 332 -8.88 12.82 -21.97
CA ILE A 332 -10.00 12.02 -21.44
C ILE A 332 -11.34 12.62 -21.79
N LEU A 333 -11.52 13.91 -21.56
CA LEU A 333 -12.77 14.59 -21.87
C LEU A 333 -13.09 14.53 -23.38
N GLU A 334 -12.09 14.79 -24.22
CA GLU A 334 -12.18 14.72 -25.67
C GLU A 334 -12.58 13.30 -26.13
N HIS A 335 -11.90 12.26 -25.65
CA HIS A 335 -12.19 10.87 -25.97
C HIS A 335 -13.60 10.44 -25.54
N LEU A 336 -14.04 10.88 -24.35
CA LEU A 336 -15.39 10.57 -23.83
C LEU A 336 -16.48 11.17 -24.72
N VAL A 337 -16.32 12.43 -25.10
CA VAL A 337 -17.32 13.10 -25.91
C VAL A 337 -17.28 12.59 -27.34
N GLU A 338 -16.11 12.40 -27.96
CA GLU A 338 -16.02 11.85 -29.32
C GLU A 338 -16.66 10.47 -29.46
N LYS A 339 -16.44 9.59 -28.49
CA LYS A 339 -16.92 8.20 -28.60
C LYS A 339 -18.27 7.93 -27.95
N HIS A 340 -18.66 8.71 -26.95
CA HIS A 340 -19.80 8.38 -26.10
C HIS A 340 -20.78 9.54 -25.88
N ALA A 341 -20.75 10.60 -26.72
CA ALA A 341 -21.63 11.76 -26.59
C ALA A 341 -23.12 11.42 -26.47
N GLU A 342 -23.63 10.53 -27.33
CA GLU A 342 -25.04 10.14 -27.29
C GLU A 342 -25.40 9.46 -25.97
N LYS A 343 -24.53 8.58 -25.49
CA LYS A 343 -24.73 7.89 -24.22
C LYS A 343 -24.70 8.86 -23.03
N LEU A 344 -23.76 9.81 -23.00
CA LEU A 344 -23.68 10.84 -21.98
C LEU A 344 -24.93 11.74 -21.97
N ARG A 345 -25.40 12.16 -23.14
CA ARG A 345 -26.65 12.95 -23.24
C ARG A 345 -27.87 12.15 -22.78
N GLY A 346 -27.90 10.84 -23.07
CA GLY A 346 -28.99 9.94 -22.65
C GLY A 346 -29.07 9.75 -21.15
N ILE A 347 -27.93 9.72 -20.45
CA ILE A 347 -27.87 9.66 -18.99
C ILE A 347 -28.34 10.99 -18.35
N GLY A 348 -28.00 12.14 -18.95
CA GLY A 348 -28.41 13.47 -18.48
C GLY A 348 -27.59 14.00 -17.29
N GLY A 349 -28.02 15.11 -16.70
CA GLY A 349 -27.36 15.75 -15.55
C GLY A 349 -25.87 16.04 -15.81
N ALA A 350 -24.99 15.83 -14.83
CA ALA A 350 -23.56 16.08 -14.92
C ALA A 350 -22.86 15.45 -16.14
N PHE A 351 -23.40 14.36 -16.69
CA PHE A 351 -22.84 13.73 -17.88
C PHE A 351 -23.14 14.53 -19.15
N LYS A 352 -24.34 15.12 -19.24
CA LYS A 352 -24.68 16.05 -20.32
C LYS A 352 -23.84 17.32 -20.23
N ASP A 353 -23.63 17.84 -19.04
CA ASP A 353 -22.81 19.03 -18.78
C ASP A 353 -21.36 18.85 -19.27
N LEU A 354 -20.80 17.61 -19.19
CA LEU A 354 -19.48 17.28 -19.78
C LEU A 354 -19.46 17.46 -21.30
N VAL A 355 -20.54 17.09 -21.99
CA VAL A 355 -20.64 17.23 -23.46
C VAL A 355 -20.69 18.70 -23.81
N GLU A 356 -21.52 19.48 -23.12
CA GLU A 356 -21.65 20.92 -23.31
C GLU A 356 -20.32 21.66 -23.05
N LEU A 357 -19.61 21.26 -21.97
CA LEU A 357 -18.28 21.79 -21.63
C LEU A 357 -17.27 21.55 -22.76
N GLN A 358 -17.22 20.33 -23.32
CA GLN A 358 -16.30 20.03 -24.42
C GLN A 358 -16.65 20.81 -25.69
N GLU A 359 -17.94 20.93 -26.01
CA GLU A 359 -18.39 21.72 -27.14
C GLU A 359 -18.04 23.21 -27.00
N GLU A 360 -18.10 23.75 -25.79
CA GLU A 360 -17.69 25.12 -25.49
C GLU A 360 -16.17 25.30 -25.66
N ILE A 361 -15.36 24.35 -25.17
CA ILE A 361 -13.89 24.36 -25.34
C ILE A 361 -13.54 24.33 -26.84
N LEU A 362 -14.21 23.49 -27.64
CA LEU A 362 -13.97 23.40 -29.08
C LEU A 362 -14.36 24.70 -29.80
N ARG A 363 -15.49 25.32 -29.43
CA ARG A 363 -15.92 26.62 -29.98
C ARG A 363 -14.90 27.72 -29.64
N GLY A 364 -14.39 27.76 -28.39
CA GLY A 364 -13.36 28.70 -27.99
C GLY A 364 -12.07 28.54 -28.81
N ARG A 365 -11.59 27.33 -29.00
CA ARG A 365 -10.40 27.03 -29.82
C ARG A 365 -10.59 27.41 -31.30
N LEU A 366 -11.81 27.27 -31.85
CA LEU A 366 -12.13 27.68 -33.22
C LEU A 366 -12.11 29.20 -33.35
N VAL A 367 -12.68 29.92 -32.39
CA VAL A 367 -12.67 31.41 -32.38
C VAL A 367 -11.24 31.91 -32.27
N GLU A 368 -10.38 31.35 -31.41
CA GLU A 368 -8.97 31.73 -31.29
C GLU A 368 -8.20 31.47 -32.59
N ARG A 369 -8.45 30.34 -33.29
CA ARG A 369 -7.84 30.06 -34.60
C ARG A 369 -8.29 31.02 -35.69
N VAL A 370 -9.55 31.42 -35.67
CA VAL A 370 -10.08 32.39 -36.65
C VAL A 370 -9.58 33.79 -36.33
N ALA A 371 -9.50 34.18 -35.06
CA ALA A 371 -8.96 35.48 -34.63
C ALA A 371 -7.43 35.60 -34.82
N GLY A 372 -6.68 34.50 -34.73
CA GLY A 372 -5.21 34.45 -34.97
C GLY A 372 -4.80 34.19 -36.42
N GLY A 373 -5.75 34.14 -37.37
CA GLY A 373 -5.55 33.72 -38.75
C GLY A 373 -5.19 34.81 -39.75
N ASP A 374 -4.54 35.95 -39.33
CA ASP A 374 -3.94 36.89 -40.28
C ASP A 374 -2.51 37.25 -39.86
N GLY A 375 -1.55 36.42 -40.21
CA GLY A 375 -0.12 36.65 -39.97
C GLY A 375 0.75 35.39 -40.02
N GLY A 376 1.12 35.00 -41.21
CA GLY A 376 2.13 34.03 -41.67
C GLY A 376 3.02 33.30 -40.70
N THR A 377 3.25 32.09 -41.12
CA THR A 377 4.29 31.05 -40.83
C THR A 377 3.78 29.79 -40.18
N ALA A 378 3.12 28.97 -41.01
CA ALA A 378 2.78 27.60 -40.65
C ALA A 378 3.88 26.65 -41.15
N ASP A 379 5.04 26.58 -40.49
CA ASP A 379 5.98 25.49 -40.81
C ASP A 379 7.06 25.17 -39.74
N ALA A 380 6.97 25.70 -38.52
CA ALA A 380 8.02 25.44 -37.53
C ALA A 380 7.62 24.52 -36.36
N ASP A 381 6.34 24.13 -36.20
CA ASP A 381 5.90 23.38 -35.01
C ASP A 381 5.47 21.92 -35.27
N ARG A 382 5.59 21.43 -36.50
CA ARG A 382 5.36 20.01 -36.82
C ARG A 382 6.55 19.09 -36.61
N GLY A 383 7.72 19.62 -36.24
CA GLY A 383 8.99 18.90 -36.11
C GLY A 383 9.32 18.37 -34.70
N ARG A 384 8.59 18.76 -33.65
CA ARG A 384 8.98 18.42 -32.26
C ARG A 384 8.08 17.43 -31.51
N ALA A 385 7.02 16.94 -32.12
CA ALA A 385 6.10 15.98 -31.49
C ALA A 385 6.23 14.53 -32.01
N ARG A 386 7.28 14.20 -32.73
CA ARG A 386 7.58 12.83 -33.19
C ARG A 386 8.92 12.33 -32.68
N ALA A 387 9.09 12.30 -31.36
CA ALA A 387 10.03 11.36 -30.76
C ALA A 387 9.30 10.01 -30.69
N ALA A 388 9.73 9.07 -31.51
CA ALA A 388 9.14 7.75 -31.68
C ALA A 388 9.17 6.99 -30.36
N VAL A 389 7.98 6.74 -29.81
CA VAL A 389 7.74 5.64 -28.87
C VAL A 389 7.51 4.41 -29.75
N PRO A 390 8.24 3.29 -29.56
CA PRO A 390 7.99 2.08 -30.35
C PRO A 390 6.57 1.62 -30.14
N ASP A 391 5.89 1.39 -31.25
CA ASP A 391 4.52 0.92 -31.32
C ASP A 391 4.43 -0.53 -30.83
N VAL A 392 4.00 -0.72 -29.60
CA VAL A 392 3.73 -2.05 -29.02
C VAL A 392 2.27 -2.43 -29.30
N ALA A 393 1.86 -2.31 -30.57
CA ALA A 393 0.58 -2.81 -31.03
C ALA A 393 0.79 -4.18 -31.68
N GLY A 394 0.34 -5.23 -31.01
CA GLY A 394 0.18 -6.55 -31.61
C GLY A 394 0.98 -7.66 -30.95
N VAL A 395 0.65 -8.00 -29.71
CA VAL A 395 1.04 -9.30 -29.15
C VAL A 395 -0.21 -10.00 -28.65
N GLY A 396 -0.62 -10.99 -29.44
CA GLY A 396 -1.55 -12.00 -29.01
C GLY A 396 -0.95 -12.87 -27.90
N GLU A 397 -1.79 -13.65 -27.23
CA GLU A 397 -1.46 -14.58 -26.16
C GLU A 397 -0.33 -15.56 -26.58
N GLY A 398 0.91 -15.13 -26.43
CA GLY A 398 2.10 -15.94 -26.67
C GLY A 398 3.26 -15.36 -25.92
N SER A 399 3.95 -16.19 -25.14
CA SER A 399 5.16 -15.84 -24.40
C SER A 399 6.22 -15.21 -25.31
N LEU A 400 6.63 -13.96 -24.98
CA LEU A 400 7.74 -13.25 -25.66
C LEU A 400 9.07 -13.98 -25.48
N PRO A 401 9.95 -14.01 -26.50
CA PRO A 401 11.29 -14.56 -26.40
C PRO A 401 12.17 -13.76 -25.41
N LEU A 402 13.14 -14.45 -24.80
CA LEU A 402 14.02 -13.93 -23.74
C LEU A 402 14.81 -12.65 -24.12
N GLY A 403 15.09 -12.40 -25.41
CA GLY A 403 15.83 -11.24 -25.89
C GLY A 403 15.09 -9.90 -25.70
N ASP A 404 13.79 -9.87 -25.93
CA ASP A 404 12.98 -8.64 -25.81
C ASP A 404 12.78 -8.19 -24.34
N ARG A 405 13.05 -9.09 -23.38
CA ARG A 405 12.99 -8.79 -21.95
C ARG A 405 14.18 -7.97 -21.46
N GLU A 406 15.36 -8.20 -22.00
CA GLU A 406 16.58 -7.46 -21.65
C GLU A 406 16.57 -6.05 -22.22
N ASP A 407 16.10 -5.87 -23.46
CA ASP A 407 15.99 -4.56 -24.09
C ASP A 407 14.95 -3.64 -23.41
N LEU A 408 13.83 -4.21 -22.95
CA LEU A 408 12.83 -3.48 -22.17
C LEU A 408 13.32 -3.13 -20.76
N ALA A 409 14.13 -4.00 -20.15
CA ALA A 409 14.76 -3.73 -18.86
C ALA A 409 15.82 -2.63 -18.96
N ALA A 410 16.60 -2.63 -20.06
CA ALA A 410 17.57 -1.59 -20.35
C ALA A 410 16.91 -0.24 -20.64
N ALA A 411 15.79 -0.22 -21.37
CA ALA A 411 15.00 0.99 -21.61
C ALA A 411 14.37 1.56 -20.34
N ALA A 412 13.87 0.69 -19.44
CA ALA A 412 13.33 1.10 -18.15
C ALA A 412 14.41 1.66 -17.21
N ALA A 413 15.60 1.05 -17.20
CA ALA A 413 16.76 1.53 -16.45
C ALA A 413 17.29 2.86 -17.00
N ALA A 414 17.25 3.05 -18.33
CA ALA A 414 17.65 4.30 -18.98
C ALA A 414 16.66 5.43 -18.65
N ALA A 415 15.35 5.16 -18.69
CA ALA A 415 14.32 6.14 -18.33
C ALA A 415 14.38 6.55 -16.85
N ALA A 416 14.63 5.59 -15.94
CA ALA A 416 14.83 5.86 -14.51
C ALA A 416 16.10 6.70 -14.25
N ARG A 417 17.16 6.48 -15.01
CA ARG A 417 18.39 7.31 -14.95
C ARG A 417 18.16 8.73 -15.47
N GLU A 418 17.39 8.86 -16.54
CA GLU A 418 17.05 10.18 -17.10
C GLU A 418 16.17 11.00 -16.17
N GLU A 419 15.22 10.36 -15.48
CA GLU A 419 14.36 11.01 -14.48
C GLU A 419 15.15 11.38 -13.20
N ALA A 420 16.05 10.51 -12.75
CA ALA A 420 16.98 10.81 -11.65
C ALA A 420 17.96 11.94 -12.02
N GLN A 421 18.35 12.03 -13.30
CA GLN A 421 19.18 13.11 -13.80
C GLN A 421 18.41 14.43 -13.93
N ARG A 422 17.12 14.39 -14.29
CA ARG A 422 16.23 15.57 -14.27
C ARG A 422 15.97 16.08 -12.87
N LEU A 423 15.82 15.19 -11.88
CA LEU A 423 15.69 15.56 -10.47
C LEU A 423 16.99 16.13 -9.91
N ARG A 424 18.17 15.63 -10.34
CA ARG A 424 19.47 16.21 -9.97
C ARG A 424 19.72 17.57 -10.62
N LEU A 425 19.23 17.81 -11.83
CA LEU A 425 19.36 19.08 -12.53
C LEU A 425 18.41 20.18 -11.96
N ARG A 426 17.39 19.82 -11.20
CA ARG A 426 16.54 20.76 -10.46
C ARG A 426 17.19 21.25 -9.15
N ARG A 427 18.22 20.56 -8.64
CA ARG A 427 19.01 21.06 -7.51
C ARG A 427 20.12 21.98 -8.04
N ARG A 428 20.22 23.17 -7.48
CA ARG A 428 21.35 24.07 -7.77
C ARG A 428 22.67 23.45 -7.33
N PRO A 429 23.80 23.80 -7.97
CA PRO A 429 25.11 23.24 -7.64
C PRO A 429 25.60 23.51 -6.22
N ASP A 430 24.99 24.44 -5.52
CA ASP A 430 25.32 24.86 -4.13
C ASP A 430 24.47 24.12 -3.06
N GLY A 431 23.55 23.25 -3.45
CA GLY A 431 22.71 22.50 -2.53
C GLY A 431 21.57 23.27 -1.90
N SER A 432 21.34 24.55 -2.32
CA SER A 432 20.23 25.37 -1.82
C SER A 432 18.89 24.96 -2.45
N MET A 433 17.81 25.11 -1.67
CA MET A 433 16.43 24.87 -2.12
C MET A 433 15.96 25.96 -3.10
N SER A 434 15.00 25.65 -3.96
CA SER A 434 14.41 26.66 -4.83
C SER A 434 13.52 27.63 -4.04
N LEU A 435 13.35 28.87 -4.51
CA LEU A 435 12.52 29.90 -3.86
C LEU A 435 11.05 29.48 -3.62
N GLU A 436 10.54 28.48 -4.36
CA GLU A 436 9.20 27.91 -4.15
C GLU A 436 9.17 26.92 -2.98
N GLU A 437 10.27 26.24 -2.71
CA GLU A 437 10.40 25.32 -1.56
C GLU A 437 10.70 26.10 -0.26
N GLU A 438 11.44 27.19 -0.31
CA GLU A 438 11.67 28.09 0.83
C GLU A 438 10.38 28.76 1.31
N ASN A 439 9.47 29.14 0.40
CA ASN A 439 8.18 29.73 0.77
C ASN A 439 7.22 28.71 1.43
N TYR A 440 7.31 27.42 1.09
CA TYR A 440 6.47 26.38 1.70
C TYR A 440 6.82 26.14 3.17
N PHE A 441 8.09 26.27 3.55
CA PHE A 441 8.56 26.06 4.94
C PHE A 441 8.52 27.34 5.80
N SER A 442 8.37 28.53 5.20
CA SER A 442 8.33 29.79 5.94
C SER A 442 6.92 30.22 6.40
N GLU A 443 5.86 29.57 5.96
CA GLU A 443 4.48 29.89 6.38
C GLU A 443 4.06 29.22 7.72
N ASP A 444 4.88 28.34 8.30
CA ASP A 444 4.53 27.61 9.54
C ASP A 444 5.25 28.13 10.82
N GLU A 445 6.03 29.22 10.74
CA GLU A 445 6.66 29.89 11.89
C GLU A 445 6.09 31.29 12.14
N GLY A 446 4.83 31.39 12.56
CA GLY A 446 4.24 32.68 12.81
C GLY A 446 3.05 32.72 13.74
N ALA A 447 3.25 32.43 15.02
CA ALA A 447 2.37 32.97 16.06
C ALA A 447 3.14 33.28 17.34
N PRO A 448 3.46 34.54 17.63
CA PRO A 448 4.00 34.92 18.94
C PRO A 448 2.86 35.10 19.93
N GLY A 449 2.97 34.41 21.05
CA GLY A 449 2.19 34.69 22.23
C GLY A 449 2.54 36.03 22.82
N GLU A 450 1.62 36.96 22.89
CA GLU A 450 1.74 38.16 23.68
C GLU A 450 1.24 37.94 25.11
N SER A 451 2.17 38.15 26.00
CA SER A 451 1.97 38.31 27.43
C SER A 451 1.29 39.69 27.71
N SER A 452 0.30 39.66 28.56
CA SER A 452 -0.27 40.88 29.16
C SER A 452 0.24 41.08 30.58
N PRO A 453 0.64 42.27 31.02
CA PRO A 453 0.92 42.59 32.42
C PRO A 453 -0.24 43.35 33.04
N ALA A 454 -0.67 42.98 34.22
CA ALA A 454 -1.01 43.77 35.39
C ALA A 454 -1.71 42.90 36.46
#